data_f2369fc3eaba648d3985da6fc8ba4ef5
#
_entry.id   f2369fc3eaba648d3985da6fc8ba4ef5
#
_cell.length_a   1.000
_cell.length_b   1.000
_cell.length_c   1.000
_cell.angle_alpha   90.00
_cell.angle_beta   90.00
_cell.angle_gamma   90.00
#
_symmetry.space_group_name_H-M   'P 1'
#
loop_
_entity.id
_entity.type
_entity.pdbx_description
1 polymer ?
#
loop_
_entity_poly.entity_id
_entity_poly.type
_entity_poly.pdbx_seq_one_letter_code
_entity_poly.pdbx_strand_id
1 'polypeptide(L)'
;MPKYQATAYIRLSYTDDRSSESDSVTNQRKLIENFIERNPDIQIVSEKIDDGYSGIIFDRPAFKEMMQDITDGKINCVIVKDLSRLGREYIETGRYLRRVFPTYGVRFIAITDNIDTAHEGSGDDLTVSVKNIMNEAYCRDISIKTRTSLDIKRRNGDFVGAFPVYGYMKSEENKNLLVPDPYASRVVRDIFRMRLDGTSALRIATVLNEMGILSPLAYKKNNGFPYAKHGYADKEDCKWSATTIIRILQDETYIGTLVQGKQGSPHYKIKQMEQRPSSEWIRVPDTHEPLIAKQDFELVQRIRRLDTRTSPKRDTVYLFSGVLICGCCGSRMTRKTNRVKGKEYHYYYCPTGKKHGCANPVMLKESDLIECVKDSLKGYIDNVSCLQAILDGIDQSSINQALANEYASHIAANEQQVEQALEFKARLYENLITGTISKEEYTDYKARYTRIAENAKESIRVLKEKLADVLENRSERNRWISHFTQFSTMETLDRKAVVHMIQSIKVIGKKELEITFTYQDEYQKAIQLIQLAEQTSQRKVG
;
A
#
# COMPACT_ATOMS: atom_id res chain seq x y z
N MET A 1 -9.96 -46.67 -44.71
CA MET A 1 -10.32 -46.27 -43.34
C MET A 1 -9.23 -45.31 -42.84
N PRO A 2 -9.58 -44.24 -42.15
CA PRO A 2 -8.57 -43.33 -41.65
C PRO A 2 -7.63 -44.05 -40.67
N LYS A 3 -6.33 -43.84 -40.84
CA LYS A 3 -5.27 -44.47 -40.05
C LYS A 3 -5.15 -43.89 -38.66
N TYR A 4 -5.52 -42.59 -38.52
CA TYR A 4 -5.36 -41.85 -37.27
C TYR A 4 -6.70 -41.33 -36.79
N GLN A 5 -7.01 -41.60 -35.50
CA GLN A 5 -8.12 -41.01 -34.76
C GLN A 5 -7.59 -39.85 -33.97
N ALA A 6 -7.91 -38.62 -34.42
CA ALA A 6 -7.30 -37.40 -33.91
C ALA A 6 -8.21 -36.63 -32.95
N THR A 7 -7.61 -36.00 -31.97
CA THR A 7 -8.25 -34.90 -31.20
C THR A 7 -7.68 -33.57 -31.64
N ALA A 8 -8.56 -32.61 -31.83
CA ALA A 8 -8.19 -31.20 -31.97
C ALA A 8 -8.06 -30.58 -30.58
N TYR A 9 -6.85 -30.17 -30.20
CA TYR A 9 -6.64 -29.50 -28.90
C TYR A 9 -6.43 -28.00 -29.10
N ILE A 10 -7.36 -27.20 -28.56
CA ILE A 10 -7.43 -25.75 -28.68
C ILE A 10 -7.22 -25.13 -27.31
N ARG A 11 -6.36 -24.08 -27.20
CA ARG A 11 -6.14 -23.37 -25.97
C ARG A 11 -6.13 -21.86 -26.19
N LEU A 12 -6.86 -21.15 -25.33
CA LEU A 12 -6.85 -19.69 -25.22
C LEU A 12 -6.25 -19.24 -23.90
N SER A 13 -5.52 -18.13 -23.91
CA SER A 13 -5.00 -17.53 -22.69
C SER A 13 -5.92 -16.38 -22.23
N TYR A 14 -5.93 -16.10 -20.94
CA TYR A 14 -6.78 -15.07 -20.30
C TYR A 14 -6.50 -13.63 -20.79
N THR A 15 -5.43 -13.42 -21.55
CA THR A 15 -4.98 -12.11 -22.05
C THR A 15 -5.49 -11.76 -23.44
N ASP A 16 -6.15 -12.67 -24.12
CA ASP A 16 -6.74 -12.38 -25.42
C ASP A 16 -8.08 -11.64 -25.19
N ASP A 17 -8.27 -10.49 -25.84
CA ASP A 17 -9.42 -9.59 -25.65
C ASP A 17 -10.74 -10.33 -25.77
N ARG A 18 -11.64 -10.17 -24.80
CA ARG A 18 -12.94 -10.85 -24.75
C ARG A 18 -13.87 -10.54 -25.93
N SER A 19 -13.61 -9.47 -26.65
CA SER A 19 -14.35 -9.13 -27.89
C SER A 19 -13.92 -9.93 -29.10
N SER A 20 -12.74 -10.61 -29.06
CA SER A 20 -12.18 -11.43 -30.15
C SER A 20 -12.10 -12.93 -29.81
N GLU A 21 -12.62 -13.37 -28.65
CA GLU A 21 -12.48 -14.76 -28.16
C GLU A 21 -13.16 -15.79 -29.09
N SER A 22 -14.35 -15.47 -29.61
CA SER A 22 -15.04 -16.35 -30.57
C SER A 22 -14.26 -16.53 -31.86
N ASP A 23 -13.59 -15.46 -32.32
CA ASP A 23 -12.79 -15.47 -33.54
C ASP A 23 -11.51 -16.30 -33.38
N SER A 24 -10.89 -16.32 -32.22
CA SER A 24 -9.64 -17.05 -31.99
C SER A 24 -9.84 -18.57 -31.94
N VAL A 25 -10.89 -19.06 -31.26
CA VAL A 25 -11.25 -20.51 -31.27
C VAL A 25 -11.67 -20.93 -32.68
N THR A 26 -12.56 -20.14 -33.31
CA THR A 26 -13.07 -20.36 -34.65
C THR A 26 -11.92 -20.40 -35.66
N ASN A 27 -10.94 -19.52 -35.54
CA ASN A 27 -9.78 -19.48 -36.44
C ASN A 27 -8.86 -20.71 -36.24
N GLN A 28 -8.66 -21.17 -34.99
CA GLN A 28 -7.90 -22.39 -34.74
C GLN A 28 -8.63 -23.61 -35.32
N ARG A 29 -9.95 -23.69 -35.13
CA ARG A 29 -10.79 -24.77 -35.65
C ARG A 29 -10.73 -24.83 -37.19
N LYS A 30 -10.96 -23.71 -37.88
CA LYS A 30 -10.85 -23.61 -39.35
C LYS A 30 -9.47 -24.03 -39.86
N LEU A 31 -8.41 -23.65 -39.17
CA LEU A 31 -7.05 -24.05 -39.55
C LEU A 31 -6.86 -25.56 -39.47
N ILE A 32 -7.39 -26.20 -38.42
CA ILE A 32 -7.31 -27.65 -38.22
C ILE A 32 -8.19 -28.36 -39.26
N GLU A 33 -9.40 -27.88 -39.53
CA GLU A 33 -10.30 -28.41 -40.54
C GLU A 33 -9.64 -28.39 -41.94
N ASN A 34 -9.11 -27.23 -42.36
CA ASN A 34 -8.38 -27.10 -43.63
C ASN A 34 -7.15 -28.03 -43.73
N PHE A 35 -6.49 -28.30 -42.62
CA PHE A 35 -5.36 -29.24 -42.58
C PHE A 35 -5.84 -30.66 -42.80
N ILE A 36 -6.96 -31.07 -42.22
CA ILE A 36 -7.51 -32.43 -42.33
C ILE A 36 -8.06 -32.69 -43.70
N GLU A 37 -8.71 -31.73 -44.36
CA GLU A 37 -9.16 -31.85 -45.76
C GLU A 37 -8.02 -32.24 -46.71
N ARG A 38 -6.78 -31.84 -46.36
CA ARG A 38 -5.58 -32.20 -47.16
C ARG A 38 -4.91 -33.51 -46.72
N ASN A 39 -5.36 -34.10 -45.57
CA ASN A 39 -4.79 -35.29 -44.97
C ASN A 39 -5.89 -36.32 -44.68
N PRO A 40 -6.37 -37.07 -45.68
CA PRO A 40 -7.53 -37.96 -45.59
C PRO A 40 -7.26 -39.22 -44.73
N ASP A 41 -6.03 -39.44 -44.30
CA ASP A 41 -5.63 -40.47 -43.37
C ASP A 41 -5.94 -40.15 -41.88
N ILE A 42 -6.36 -38.90 -41.61
CA ILE A 42 -6.68 -38.40 -40.26
C ILE A 42 -8.18 -38.15 -40.14
N GLN A 43 -8.80 -38.63 -39.06
CA GLN A 43 -10.19 -38.34 -38.72
C GLN A 43 -10.26 -37.72 -37.33
N ILE A 44 -10.92 -36.55 -37.19
CA ILE A 44 -11.22 -35.97 -35.87
C ILE A 44 -12.35 -36.77 -35.22
N VAL A 45 -12.08 -37.28 -34.04
CA VAL A 45 -13.05 -37.96 -33.18
C VAL A 45 -13.47 -37.13 -31.97
N SER A 46 -12.66 -36.17 -31.58
CA SER A 46 -12.98 -35.28 -30.45
C SER A 46 -12.31 -33.90 -30.60
N GLU A 47 -12.91 -32.90 -29.94
CA GLU A 47 -12.34 -31.58 -29.78
C GLU A 47 -12.22 -31.29 -28.26
N LYS A 48 -11.08 -30.76 -27.83
CA LYS A 48 -10.78 -30.44 -26.43
C LYS A 48 -10.35 -28.99 -26.34
N ILE A 49 -11.08 -28.20 -25.55
CA ILE A 49 -10.87 -26.74 -25.45
C ILE A 49 -10.57 -26.36 -24.00
N ASP A 50 -9.41 -25.75 -23.76
CA ASP A 50 -9.05 -25.11 -22.52
C ASP A 50 -9.08 -23.57 -22.70
N ASP A 51 -10.19 -22.94 -22.32
CA ASP A 51 -10.36 -21.49 -22.35
C ASP A 51 -9.94 -20.85 -21.04
N GLY A 52 -9.13 -19.78 -21.13
CA GLY A 52 -8.64 -19.03 -19.95
C GLY A 52 -7.48 -19.72 -19.22
N TYR A 53 -6.88 -20.75 -19.77
CA TYR A 53 -5.78 -21.48 -19.12
C TYR A 53 -4.41 -21.08 -19.67
N SER A 54 -3.44 -20.89 -18.75
CA SER A 54 -2.05 -20.61 -19.09
C SER A 54 -1.36 -21.82 -19.73
N GLY A 55 -0.51 -21.59 -20.74
CA GLY A 55 0.33 -22.63 -21.34
C GLY A 55 1.48 -23.13 -20.45
N ILE A 56 1.72 -22.53 -19.28
CA ILE A 56 2.81 -22.88 -18.37
C ILE A 56 2.46 -24.11 -17.53
N ILE A 57 1.18 -24.34 -17.22
CA ILE A 57 0.73 -25.43 -16.35
C ILE A 57 -0.05 -26.45 -17.18
N PHE A 58 0.25 -27.74 -17.00
CA PHE A 58 -0.45 -28.86 -17.63
C PHE A 58 -1.65 -29.38 -16.81
N ASP A 59 -1.92 -28.79 -15.65
CA ASP A 59 -3.11 -29.08 -14.84
C ASP A 59 -4.34 -28.33 -15.41
N ARG A 60 -4.84 -28.80 -16.55
CA ARG A 60 -5.95 -28.25 -17.31
C ARG A 60 -7.01 -29.32 -17.57
N PRO A 61 -8.32 -29.02 -17.44
CA PRO A 61 -9.38 -30.02 -17.58
C PRO A 61 -9.37 -30.73 -18.93
N ALA A 62 -9.43 -29.97 -20.04
CA ALA A 62 -9.49 -30.57 -21.37
C ALA A 62 -8.17 -31.27 -21.74
N PHE A 63 -7.02 -30.82 -21.26
CA PHE A 63 -5.76 -31.53 -21.40
C PHE A 63 -5.77 -32.90 -20.67
N LYS A 64 -6.29 -32.94 -19.45
CA LYS A 64 -6.43 -34.21 -18.70
C LYS A 64 -7.36 -35.18 -19.39
N GLU A 65 -8.50 -34.72 -19.88
CA GLU A 65 -9.43 -35.55 -20.65
C GLU A 65 -8.78 -36.09 -21.92
N MET A 66 -8.01 -35.25 -22.66
CA MET A 66 -7.24 -35.70 -23.81
C MET A 66 -6.25 -36.81 -23.44
N MET A 67 -5.52 -36.65 -22.33
CA MET A 67 -4.59 -37.64 -21.86
C MET A 67 -5.28 -38.97 -21.44
N GLN A 68 -6.48 -38.84 -20.85
CA GLN A 68 -7.29 -40.03 -20.53
C GLN A 68 -7.73 -40.74 -21.81
N ASP A 69 -8.23 -40.02 -22.83
CA ASP A 69 -8.61 -40.60 -24.11
C ASP A 69 -7.43 -41.27 -24.85
N ILE A 70 -6.20 -40.73 -24.68
CA ILE A 70 -4.96 -41.37 -25.15
C ILE A 70 -4.70 -42.68 -24.41
N THR A 71 -4.79 -42.65 -23.08
CA THR A 71 -4.54 -43.81 -22.24
C THR A 71 -5.55 -44.92 -22.48
N ASP A 72 -6.80 -44.57 -22.74
CA ASP A 72 -7.89 -45.48 -23.08
C ASP A 72 -7.79 -46.03 -24.53
N GLY A 73 -6.85 -45.52 -25.33
CA GLY A 73 -6.66 -45.94 -26.73
C GLY A 73 -7.74 -45.40 -27.67
N LYS A 74 -8.55 -44.42 -27.26
CA LYS A 74 -9.61 -43.82 -28.10
C LYS A 74 -9.05 -42.90 -29.19
N ILE A 75 -7.90 -42.29 -28.94
CA ILE A 75 -7.19 -41.38 -29.85
C ILE A 75 -5.71 -41.78 -29.96
N ASN A 76 -5.18 -41.69 -31.16
CA ASN A 76 -3.78 -41.94 -31.47
C ASN A 76 -3.12 -40.78 -32.23
N CYS A 77 -3.79 -39.64 -32.31
CA CYS A 77 -3.24 -38.41 -32.90
C CYS A 77 -3.72 -37.17 -32.14
N VAL A 78 -2.83 -36.21 -31.92
CA VAL A 78 -3.13 -34.89 -31.34
C VAL A 78 -2.74 -33.82 -32.32
N ILE A 79 -3.67 -32.94 -32.63
CA ILE A 79 -3.46 -31.80 -33.55
C ILE A 79 -3.64 -30.49 -32.80
N VAL A 80 -2.66 -29.59 -32.92
CA VAL A 80 -2.69 -28.24 -32.39
C VAL A 80 -2.35 -27.22 -33.46
N LYS A 81 -2.76 -25.96 -33.27
CA LYS A 81 -2.33 -24.88 -34.17
C LYS A 81 -0.82 -24.73 -34.17
N ASP A 82 -0.23 -24.55 -33.00
CA ASP A 82 1.21 -24.35 -32.77
C ASP A 82 1.63 -25.02 -31.46
N LEU A 83 2.93 -25.19 -31.25
CA LEU A 83 3.49 -25.85 -30.08
C LEU A 83 3.12 -25.15 -28.78
N SER A 84 2.95 -23.83 -28.80
CA SER A 84 2.58 -23.05 -27.62
C SER A 84 1.18 -23.41 -27.09
N ARG A 85 0.30 -24.00 -27.92
CA ARG A 85 -1.03 -24.49 -27.53
C ARG A 85 -0.90 -25.73 -26.65
N LEU A 86 0.02 -26.62 -26.95
CA LEU A 86 0.31 -27.76 -26.08
C LEU A 86 0.89 -27.29 -24.75
N GLY A 87 1.96 -26.48 -24.79
CA GLY A 87 2.60 -25.93 -23.58
C GLY A 87 3.68 -24.92 -23.90
N ARG A 88 3.97 -24.04 -22.92
CA ARG A 88 5.04 -23.04 -22.99
C ARG A 88 6.20 -23.37 -22.04
N GLU A 89 6.07 -24.43 -21.24
CA GLU A 89 7.10 -24.88 -20.33
C GLU A 89 7.95 -25.95 -21.05
N TYR A 90 9.25 -25.68 -21.17
CA TYR A 90 10.17 -26.47 -21.99
C TYR A 90 10.28 -27.93 -21.55
N ILE A 91 10.44 -28.16 -20.23
CA ILE A 91 10.70 -29.50 -19.68
C ILE A 91 9.49 -30.39 -19.87
N GLU A 92 8.30 -29.96 -19.47
CA GLU A 92 7.08 -30.76 -19.55
C GLU A 92 6.62 -30.94 -21.00
N THR A 93 6.67 -29.87 -21.84
CA THR A 93 6.34 -30.00 -23.26
C THR A 93 7.26 -31.00 -23.95
N GLY A 94 8.57 -30.90 -23.67
CA GLY A 94 9.56 -31.85 -24.17
C GLY A 94 9.32 -33.29 -23.66
N ARG A 95 8.92 -33.48 -22.41
CA ARG A 95 8.55 -34.75 -21.82
C ARG A 95 7.37 -35.40 -22.55
N TYR A 96 6.31 -34.63 -22.84
CA TYR A 96 5.16 -35.15 -23.59
C TYR A 96 5.56 -35.57 -25.00
N LEU A 97 6.27 -34.72 -25.72
CA LEU A 97 6.65 -34.99 -27.12
C LEU A 97 7.66 -36.12 -27.27
N ARG A 98 8.66 -36.21 -26.38
CA ARG A 98 9.76 -37.20 -26.52
C ARG A 98 9.52 -38.50 -25.79
N ARG A 99 8.67 -38.53 -24.76
CA ARG A 99 8.48 -39.72 -23.94
C ARG A 99 7.02 -40.15 -23.91
N VAL A 100 6.09 -39.30 -23.53
CA VAL A 100 4.72 -39.70 -23.26
C VAL A 100 3.99 -40.09 -24.55
N PHE A 101 3.92 -39.20 -25.52
CA PHE A 101 3.25 -39.49 -26.80
C PHE A 101 3.85 -40.68 -27.54
N PRO A 102 5.18 -40.81 -27.68
CA PRO A 102 5.78 -42.00 -28.28
C PRO A 102 5.49 -43.28 -27.50
N THR A 103 5.45 -43.27 -26.16
CA THR A 103 5.13 -44.44 -25.34
C THR A 103 3.72 -44.96 -25.63
N TYR A 104 2.75 -44.09 -25.90
CA TYR A 104 1.38 -44.46 -26.27
C TYR A 104 1.15 -44.57 -27.79
N GLY A 105 2.19 -44.43 -28.61
CA GLY A 105 2.08 -44.49 -30.09
C GLY A 105 1.27 -43.33 -30.68
N VAL A 106 1.24 -42.19 -30.02
CA VAL A 106 0.47 -41.01 -30.45
C VAL A 106 1.28 -40.12 -31.38
N ARG A 107 0.72 -39.89 -32.59
CA ARG A 107 1.22 -38.88 -33.53
C ARG A 107 0.88 -37.50 -33.03
N PHE A 108 1.84 -36.59 -33.01
CA PHE A 108 1.63 -35.17 -32.64
C PHE A 108 1.88 -34.27 -33.85
N ILE A 109 0.94 -33.33 -34.11
CA ILE A 109 0.99 -32.38 -35.22
C ILE A 109 0.80 -30.95 -34.70
N ALA A 110 1.78 -30.06 -34.95
CA ALA A 110 1.64 -28.61 -34.76
C ALA A 110 1.72 -27.95 -36.12
N ILE A 111 0.55 -27.47 -36.63
CA ILE A 111 0.37 -27.09 -38.05
C ILE A 111 1.28 -25.92 -38.42
N THR A 112 1.22 -24.80 -37.71
CA THR A 112 2.00 -23.59 -38.07
C THR A 112 3.49 -23.72 -37.73
N ASP A 113 3.87 -24.67 -36.88
CA ASP A 113 5.26 -24.97 -36.58
C ASP A 113 5.87 -26.00 -37.52
N ASN A 114 5.05 -26.58 -38.40
CA ASN A 114 5.45 -27.65 -39.31
C ASN A 114 6.09 -28.85 -38.60
N ILE A 115 5.53 -29.20 -37.44
CA ILE A 115 5.95 -30.34 -36.62
C ILE A 115 4.96 -31.48 -36.83
N ASP A 116 5.47 -32.67 -37.24
CA ASP A 116 4.70 -33.88 -37.39
C ASP A 116 5.57 -35.07 -37.01
N THR A 117 5.25 -35.74 -35.90
CA THR A 117 6.07 -36.82 -35.36
C THR A 117 5.99 -38.12 -36.16
N ALA A 118 5.14 -38.24 -37.20
CA ALA A 118 5.08 -39.40 -38.05
C ALA A 118 6.12 -39.41 -39.19
N HIS A 119 6.73 -38.27 -39.50
CA HIS A 119 7.73 -38.13 -40.55
C HIS A 119 9.13 -38.07 -39.95
N GLU A 120 9.95 -39.08 -40.16
CA GLU A 120 11.37 -39.08 -39.80
C GLU A 120 12.08 -37.89 -40.46
N GLY A 121 12.55 -36.92 -39.69
CA GLY A 121 13.23 -35.72 -40.15
C GLY A 121 12.42 -34.40 -40.09
N SER A 122 11.10 -34.44 -39.87
CA SER A 122 10.28 -33.22 -39.77
C SER A 122 10.30 -32.57 -38.39
N GLY A 123 10.88 -33.24 -37.43
CA GLY A 123 11.09 -32.73 -36.07
C GLY A 123 12.54 -32.86 -35.68
N ASP A 124 13.45 -32.12 -36.37
CA ASP A 124 14.79 -31.99 -35.83
C ASP A 124 14.68 -31.63 -34.36
N ASP A 125 15.12 -32.53 -33.50
CA ASP A 125 15.04 -32.45 -32.03
C ASP A 125 15.59 -31.08 -31.53
N LEU A 126 16.49 -30.51 -32.33
CA LEU A 126 17.07 -29.20 -32.15
C LEU A 126 16.05 -28.08 -32.40
N THR A 127 15.24 -28.12 -33.48
CA THR A 127 14.28 -27.08 -33.84
C THR A 127 13.15 -26.99 -32.81
N VAL A 128 12.63 -28.09 -32.35
CA VAL A 128 11.61 -28.15 -31.28
C VAL A 128 12.20 -27.62 -29.97
N SER A 129 13.43 -27.99 -29.66
CA SER A 129 14.14 -27.52 -28.46
C SER A 129 14.38 -26.01 -28.51
N VAL A 130 14.83 -25.47 -29.62
CA VAL A 130 15.07 -24.03 -29.80
C VAL A 130 13.76 -23.25 -29.73
N LYS A 131 12.68 -23.69 -30.39
CA LYS A 131 11.36 -23.04 -30.29
C LYS A 131 10.83 -23.02 -28.85
N ASN A 132 10.97 -24.09 -28.10
CA ASN A 132 10.54 -24.12 -26.70
C ASN A 132 11.37 -23.17 -25.82
N ILE A 133 12.69 -23.13 -26.01
CA ILE A 133 13.57 -22.18 -25.29
C ILE A 133 13.18 -20.74 -25.64
N MET A 134 12.92 -20.42 -26.90
CA MET A 134 12.46 -19.10 -27.32
C MET A 134 11.11 -18.71 -26.69
N ASN A 135 10.14 -19.65 -26.66
CA ASN A 135 8.84 -19.42 -26.03
C ASN A 135 8.98 -19.16 -24.51
N GLU A 136 9.85 -19.88 -23.84
CA GLU A 136 10.12 -19.67 -22.41
C GLU A 136 10.81 -18.31 -22.18
N ALA A 137 11.81 -17.97 -22.99
CA ALA A 137 12.49 -16.68 -22.94
C ALA A 137 11.51 -15.52 -23.17
N TYR A 138 10.60 -15.65 -24.13
CA TYR A 138 9.55 -14.66 -24.41
C TYR A 138 8.58 -14.47 -23.24
N CYS A 139 8.11 -15.56 -22.64
CA CYS A 139 7.26 -15.48 -21.43
C CYS A 139 7.96 -14.79 -20.26
N ARG A 140 9.26 -15.05 -20.07
CA ARG A 140 10.09 -14.43 -19.05
C ARG A 140 10.25 -12.93 -19.31
N ASP A 141 10.55 -12.54 -20.55
CA ASP A 141 10.72 -11.15 -20.97
C ASP A 141 9.42 -10.34 -20.75
N ILE A 142 8.27 -10.86 -21.21
CA ILE A 142 6.96 -10.24 -20.96
C ILE A 142 6.73 -10.06 -19.45
N SER A 143 7.03 -11.09 -18.65
CA SER A 143 6.84 -11.00 -17.19
C SER A 143 7.71 -9.92 -16.56
N ILE A 144 8.96 -9.80 -16.98
CA ILE A 144 9.88 -8.75 -16.50
C ILE A 144 9.35 -7.38 -16.90
N LYS A 145 9.01 -7.18 -18.18
CA LYS A 145 8.50 -5.90 -18.70
C LYS A 145 7.21 -5.46 -17.99
N THR A 146 6.27 -6.39 -17.78
CA THR A 146 5.01 -6.11 -17.08
C THR A 146 5.26 -5.71 -15.62
N ARG A 147 6.13 -6.44 -14.90
CA ARG A 147 6.49 -6.11 -13.51
C ARG A 147 7.16 -4.75 -13.40
N THR A 148 8.11 -4.47 -14.28
CA THR A 148 8.80 -3.16 -14.33
C THR A 148 7.83 -2.03 -14.62
N SER A 149 6.94 -2.19 -15.60
CA SER A 149 5.90 -1.20 -15.92
C SER A 149 4.95 -0.95 -14.75
N LEU A 150 4.51 -2.01 -14.06
CA LEU A 150 3.67 -1.87 -12.87
C LEU A 150 4.41 -1.20 -11.71
N ASP A 151 5.70 -1.47 -11.53
CA ASP A 151 6.50 -0.84 -10.47
C ASP A 151 6.73 0.65 -10.75
N ILE A 152 6.98 1.03 -12.02
CA ILE A 152 7.08 2.44 -12.42
C ILE A 152 5.75 3.15 -12.12
N LYS A 153 4.62 2.59 -12.54
CA LYS A 153 3.30 3.16 -12.25
C LYS A 153 3.06 3.34 -10.76
N ARG A 154 3.38 2.33 -9.93
CA ARG A 154 3.24 2.42 -8.47
C ARG A 154 4.07 3.54 -7.88
N ARG A 155 5.34 3.71 -8.32
CA ARG A 155 6.23 4.77 -7.87
C ARG A 155 5.79 6.16 -8.31
N ASN A 156 5.08 6.26 -9.45
CA ASN A 156 4.48 7.50 -9.92
C ASN A 156 3.16 7.85 -9.19
N GLY A 157 2.69 6.99 -8.27
CA GLY A 157 1.44 7.22 -7.56
C GLY A 157 0.18 6.76 -8.31
N ASP A 158 0.33 6.02 -9.39
CA ASP A 158 -0.79 5.42 -10.12
C ASP A 158 -1.39 4.26 -9.35
N PHE A 159 -2.70 4.23 -9.21
CA PHE A 159 -3.41 3.09 -8.65
C PHE A 159 -3.49 1.93 -9.67
N VAL A 160 -2.75 0.85 -9.42
CA VAL A 160 -2.71 -0.33 -10.32
C VAL A 160 -3.57 -1.50 -9.82
N GLY A 161 -4.29 -1.35 -8.71
CA GLY A 161 -5.18 -2.36 -8.17
C GLY A 161 -6.41 -2.61 -9.06
N ALA A 162 -6.91 -3.85 -9.07
CA ALA A 162 -8.15 -4.17 -9.79
C ALA A 162 -9.35 -3.42 -9.19
N PHE A 163 -9.42 -3.35 -7.85
CA PHE A 163 -10.52 -2.74 -7.12
C PHE A 163 -10.01 -1.72 -6.11
N PRO A 164 -10.64 -0.53 -6.04
CA PRO A 164 -10.31 0.46 -5.02
C PRO A 164 -10.69 -0.02 -3.62
N VAL A 165 -10.08 0.58 -2.60
CA VAL A 165 -10.49 0.38 -1.21
C VAL A 165 -11.88 0.97 -0.97
N TYR A 166 -12.61 0.45 0.02
CA TYR A 166 -13.94 0.96 0.38
C TYR A 166 -13.85 2.44 0.77
N GLY A 167 -14.71 3.27 0.23
CA GLY A 167 -14.66 4.73 0.39
C GLY A 167 -14.09 5.48 -0.83
N TYR A 168 -13.46 4.75 -1.75
CA TYR A 168 -12.98 5.31 -3.02
C TYR A 168 -13.51 4.54 -4.21
N MET A 169 -13.55 5.21 -5.35
CA MET A 169 -13.80 4.66 -6.67
C MET A 169 -12.71 5.09 -7.65
N LYS A 170 -12.62 4.44 -8.80
CA LYS A 170 -11.70 4.88 -9.87
C LYS A 170 -12.34 6.06 -10.61
N SER A 171 -11.52 7.06 -10.95
CA SER A 171 -11.98 8.16 -11.80
C SER A 171 -12.41 7.64 -13.17
N GLU A 172 -13.46 8.22 -13.74
CA GLU A 172 -13.93 7.91 -15.09
C GLU A 172 -12.92 8.35 -16.15
N GLU A 173 -12.25 9.49 -15.92
CA GLU A 173 -11.26 10.04 -16.85
C GLU A 173 -9.92 9.31 -16.77
N ASN A 174 -9.49 8.93 -15.55
CA ASN A 174 -8.23 8.23 -15.31
C ASN A 174 -8.41 7.05 -14.35
N LYS A 175 -8.47 5.85 -14.90
CA LYS A 175 -8.65 4.60 -14.12
C LYS A 175 -7.52 4.33 -13.10
N ASN A 176 -6.42 5.05 -13.16
CA ASN A 176 -5.30 4.95 -12.22
C ASN A 176 -5.39 5.97 -11.07
N LEU A 177 -6.41 6.85 -11.07
CA LEU A 177 -6.66 7.82 -10.02
C LEU A 177 -7.83 7.38 -9.14
N LEU A 178 -7.67 7.51 -7.82
CA LEU A 178 -8.73 7.28 -6.84
C LEU A 178 -9.48 8.59 -6.59
N VAL A 179 -10.81 8.53 -6.58
CA VAL A 179 -11.70 9.63 -6.21
C VAL A 179 -12.65 9.16 -5.10
N PRO A 180 -13.11 10.05 -4.19
CA PRO A 180 -14.04 9.69 -3.14
C PRO A 180 -15.34 9.10 -3.70
N ASP A 181 -15.78 7.96 -3.17
CA ASP A 181 -17.10 7.40 -3.45
C ASP A 181 -18.17 8.19 -2.68
N PRO A 182 -19.23 8.70 -3.31
CA PRO A 182 -20.21 9.57 -2.67
C PRO A 182 -20.91 8.96 -1.43
N TYR A 183 -21.11 7.64 -1.42
CA TYR A 183 -21.74 6.92 -0.31
C TYR A 183 -20.71 6.36 0.66
N ALA A 184 -19.78 5.54 0.17
CA ALA A 184 -18.86 4.80 1.01
C ALA A 184 -17.86 5.71 1.75
N SER A 185 -17.50 6.88 1.18
CA SER A 185 -16.62 7.84 1.86
C SER A 185 -17.22 8.40 3.15
N ARG A 186 -18.55 8.62 3.19
CA ARG A 186 -19.25 9.08 4.40
C ARG A 186 -19.18 8.03 5.51
N VAL A 187 -19.39 6.76 5.15
CA VAL A 187 -19.31 5.63 6.10
C VAL A 187 -17.91 5.52 6.69
N VAL A 188 -16.86 5.71 5.88
CA VAL A 188 -15.47 5.72 6.35
C VAL A 188 -15.23 6.85 7.35
N ARG A 189 -15.68 8.07 7.04
CA ARG A 189 -15.58 9.22 7.97
C ARG A 189 -16.30 8.95 9.28
N ASP A 190 -17.47 8.34 9.24
CA ASP A 190 -18.24 7.96 10.44
C ASP A 190 -17.51 6.89 11.27
N ILE A 191 -16.88 5.90 10.64
CA ILE A 191 -16.06 4.89 11.33
C ILE A 191 -14.91 5.55 12.08
N PHE A 192 -14.19 6.48 11.45
CA PHE A 192 -13.09 7.20 12.09
C PHE A 192 -13.60 8.09 13.23
N ARG A 193 -14.71 8.82 13.02
CA ARG A 193 -15.34 9.65 14.07
C ARG A 193 -15.73 8.81 15.28
N MET A 194 -16.48 7.71 15.08
CA MET A 194 -16.86 6.81 16.17
C MET A 194 -15.64 6.25 16.92
N ARG A 195 -14.55 5.97 16.20
CA ARG A 195 -13.31 5.50 16.84
C ARG A 195 -12.65 6.59 17.67
N LEU A 196 -12.61 7.83 17.19
CA LEU A 196 -12.11 9.00 17.93
C LEU A 196 -12.95 9.27 19.19
N ASP A 197 -14.27 9.07 19.11
CA ASP A 197 -15.19 9.18 20.25
C ASP A 197 -15.06 8.01 21.25
N GLY A 198 -14.11 7.08 21.04
CA GLY A 198 -13.78 6.00 21.97
C GLY A 198 -14.54 4.69 21.76
N THR A 199 -15.35 4.60 20.69
CA THR A 199 -16.10 3.36 20.39
C THR A 199 -15.16 2.24 19.96
N SER A 200 -15.38 1.02 20.46
CA SER A 200 -14.57 -0.15 20.09
C SER A 200 -14.86 -0.59 18.64
N ALA A 201 -13.88 -1.21 17.97
CA ALA A 201 -14.06 -1.71 16.61
C ALA A 201 -15.21 -2.73 16.49
N LEU A 202 -15.43 -3.54 17.54
CA LEU A 202 -16.54 -4.48 17.60
C LEU A 202 -17.88 -3.73 17.67
N ARG A 203 -17.99 -2.72 18.54
CA ARG A 203 -19.22 -1.94 18.68
C ARG A 203 -19.52 -1.13 17.42
N ILE A 204 -18.51 -0.56 16.74
CA ILE A 204 -18.66 0.11 15.44
C ILE A 204 -19.27 -0.88 14.42
N ALA A 205 -18.71 -2.08 14.31
CA ALA A 205 -19.24 -3.10 13.40
C ALA A 205 -20.69 -3.47 13.73
N THR A 206 -21.04 -3.60 15.01
CA THR A 206 -22.41 -3.88 15.47
C THR A 206 -23.37 -2.74 15.07
N VAL A 207 -23.00 -1.49 15.34
CA VAL A 207 -23.81 -0.31 15.01
C VAL A 207 -24.06 -0.21 13.50
N LEU A 208 -23.02 -0.41 12.67
CA LEU A 208 -23.17 -0.38 11.22
C LEU A 208 -24.09 -1.50 10.71
N ASN A 209 -24.04 -2.69 11.33
CA ASN A 209 -24.94 -3.79 11.01
C ASN A 209 -26.39 -3.51 11.45
N GLU A 210 -26.59 -2.93 12.65
CA GLU A 210 -27.90 -2.52 13.16
C GLU A 210 -28.55 -1.45 12.27
N MET A 211 -27.74 -0.53 11.73
CA MET A 211 -28.18 0.51 10.78
C MET A 211 -28.41 -0.02 9.35
N GLY A 212 -28.13 -1.29 9.07
CA GLY A 212 -28.26 -1.86 7.73
C GLY A 212 -27.26 -1.32 6.70
N ILE A 213 -26.14 -0.72 7.14
CA ILE A 213 -25.11 -0.18 6.25
C ILE A 213 -24.33 -1.33 5.62
N LEU A 214 -24.24 -1.32 4.30
CA LEU A 214 -23.56 -2.39 3.54
C LEU A 214 -22.07 -2.46 3.87
N SER A 215 -21.60 -3.66 4.22
CA SER A 215 -20.18 -3.92 4.39
C SER A 215 -19.44 -3.78 3.06
N PRO A 216 -18.09 -3.62 3.03
CA PRO A 216 -17.33 -3.47 1.80
C PRO A 216 -17.59 -4.58 0.77
N LEU A 217 -17.78 -5.81 1.22
CA LEU A 217 -18.08 -6.93 0.34
C LEU A 217 -19.52 -6.89 -0.18
N ALA A 218 -20.50 -6.60 0.71
CA ALA A 218 -21.89 -6.44 0.34
C ALA A 218 -22.07 -5.27 -0.65
N TYR A 219 -21.40 -4.15 -0.41
CA TYR A 219 -21.40 -2.98 -1.28
C TYR A 219 -20.87 -3.30 -2.69
N LYS A 220 -19.76 -4.04 -2.77
CA LYS A 220 -19.21 -4.48 -4.06
C LYS A 220 -20.15 -5.43 -4.80
N LYS A 221 -20.80 -6.35 -4.10
CA LYS A 221 -21.81 -7.25 -4.70
C LYS A 221 -22.99 -6.46 -5.26
N ASN A 222 -23.50 -5.49 -4.49
CA ASN A 222 -24.64 -4.67 -4.91
C ASN A 222 -24.35 -3.83 -6.14
N ASN A 223 -23.10 -3.38 -6.29
CA ASN A 223 -22.65 -2.57 -7.45
C ASN A 223 -22.19 -3.42 -8.64
N GLY A 224 -22.45 -4.73 -8.66
CA GLY A 224 -22.21 -5.60 -9.82
C GLY A 224 -20.74 -5.86 -10.15
N PHE A 225 -19.82 -5.62 -9.21
CA PHE A 225 -18.41 -5.93 -9.46
C PHE A 225 -18.18 -7.45 -9.60
N PRO A 226 -17.39 -7.93 -10.58
CA PRO A 226 -17.21 -9.35 -10.91
C PRO A 226 -16.43 -10.16 -9.85
N TYR A 227 -16.49 -9.74 -8.59
CA TYR A 227 -15.82 -10.37 -7.45
C TYR A 227 -16.46 -11.71 -7.02
N ALA A 228 -17.64 -12.01 -7.58
CA ALA A 228 -18.47 -13.14 -7.17
C ALA A 228 -17.95 -14.52 -7.59
N LYS A 229 -16.90 -14.61 -8.43
CA LYS A 229 -16.48 -15.90 -9.03
C LYS A 229 -15.49 -16.73 -8.19
N HIS A 230 -15.00 -16.23 -7.05
CA HIS A 230 -13.98 -16.95 -6.26
C HIS A 230 -14.41 -17.14 -4.80
N GLY A 231 -15.27 -18.12 -4.50
CA GLY A 231 -15.52 -18.63 -3.15
C GLY A 231 -16.14 -17.68 -2.11
N TYR A 232 -16.31 -16.41 -2.48
CA TYR A 232 -17.02 -15.40 -1.68
C TYR A 232 -18.45 -15.17 -2.16
N ALA A 233 -18.86 -15.80 -3.27
CA ALA A 233 -20.19 -15.65 -3.87
C ALA A 233 -21.30 -16.18 -2.96
N ASP A 234 -21.00 -17.25 -2.22
CA ASP A 234 -22.00 -18.04 -1.48
C ASP A 234 -22.20 -17.58 -0.04
N LYS A 235 -21.46 -16.56 0.43
CA LYS A 235 -21.71 -15.98 1.76
C LYS A 235 -22.90 -15.03 1.70
N GLU A 236 -24.08 -15.52 2.05
CA GLU A 236 -25.30 -14.72 2.19
C GLU A 236 -25.15 -13.60 3.22
N ASP A 237 -24.35 -13.78 4.28
CA ASP A 237 -24.16 -12.86 5.40
C ASP A 237 -22.83 -12.09 5.30
N CYS A 238 -22.81 -11.08 4.43
CA CYS A 238 -21.65 -10.17 4.33
C CYS A 238 -21.77 -9.02 5.34
N LYS A 239 -21.73 -9.32 6.64
CA LYS A 239 -21.82 -8.32 7.72
C LYS A 239 -20.48 -7.63 8.02
N TRP A 240 -20.55 -6.44 8.62
CA TRP A 240 -19.39 -5.80 9.21
C TRP A 240 -18.79 -6.65 10.32
N SER A 241 -17.48 -6.73 10.37
CA SER A 241 -16.73 -7.39 11.43
C SER A 241 -15.70 -6.43 12.03
N ALA A 242 -15.31 -6.67 13.29
CA ALA A 242 -14.25 -5.90 13.95
C ALA A 242 -12.94 -5.91 13.14
N THR A 243 -12.61 -7.03 12.48
CA THR A 243 -11.43 -7.15 11.62
C THR A 243 -11.50 -6.22 10.42
N THR A 244 -12.67 -6.08 9.80
CA THR A 244 -12.87 -5.16 8.66
C THR A 244 -12.70 -3.71 9.12
N ILE A 245 -13.28 -3.34 10.26
CA ILE A 245 -13.11 -2.00 10.85
C ILE A 245 -11.63 -1.72 11.15
N ILE A 246 -10.92 -2.67 11.78
CA ILE A 246 -9.48 -2.51 12.08
C ILE A 246 -8.66 -2.30 10.80
N ARG A 247 -8.94 -3.03 9.72
CA ARG A 247 -8.26 -2.87 8.43
C ARG A 247 -8.50 -1.48 7.84
N ILE A 248 -9.74 -0.98 7.89
CA ILE A 248 -10.07 0.39 7.45
C ILE A 248 -9.30 1.42 8.27
N LEU A 249 -9.31 1.31 9.59
CA LEU A 249 -8.61 2.23 10.49
C LEU A 249 -7.08 2.21 10.33
N GLN A 250 -6.51 1.21 9.66
CA GLN A 250 -5.06 1.06 9.44
C GLN A 250 -4.59 1.50 8.06
N ASP A 251 -5.49 1.70 7.12
CA ASP A 251 -5.11 1.91 5.72
C ASP A 251 -4.74 3.37 5.47
N GLU A 252 -3.46 3.60 5.16
CA GLU A 252 -2.90 4.92 4.85
C GLU A 252 -3.53 5.56 3.59
N THR A 253 -4.26 4.80 2.78
CA THR A 253 -4.98 5.32 1.62
C THR A 253 -5.98 6.40 2.02
N TYR A 254 -6.57 6.33 3.23
CA TYR A 254 -7.54 7.33 3.68
C TYR A 254 -6.95 8.71 3.98
N ILE A 255 -5.63 8.82 4.09
CA ILE A 255 -4.91 10.11 4.26
C ILE A 255 -4.23 10.58 2.96
N GLY A 256 -4.65 10.07 1.80
CA GLY A 256 -4.08 10.44 0.51
C GLY A 256 -2.77 9.73 0.16
N THR A 257 -2.28 8.80 0.99
CA THR A 257 -1.05 8.04 0.75
C THR A 257 -1.38 6.69 0.11
N LEU A 258 -0.95 6.49 -1.12
CA LEU A 258 -1.14 5.21 -1.82
C LEU A 258 -0.06 4.21 -1.43
N VAL A 259 -0.48 3.07 -0.84
CA VAL A 259 0.42 1.99 -0.41
C VAL A 259 0.20 0.75 -1.25
N GLN A 260 1.15 0.43 -2.10
CA GLN A 260 1.07 -0.68 -3.04
C GLN A 260 2.28 -1.61 -2.94
N GLY A 261 2.27 -2.72 -3.71
CA GLY A 261 3.37 -3.68 -3.69
C GLY A 261 3.43 -4.55 -2.44
N LYS A 262 2.34 -4.62 -1.64
CA LYS A 262 2.24 -5.42 -0.40
C LYS A 262 2.43 -6.92 -0.63
N GLN A 263 2.16 -7.40 -1.83
CA GLN A 263 2.29 -8.81 -2.23
C GLN A 263 2.97 -8.91 -3.60
N GLY A 264 3.59 -10.04 -3.87
CA GLY A 264 4.18 -10.34 -5.16
C GLY A 264 4.40 -11.83 -5.35
N SER A 265 4.44 -12.29 -6.60
CA SER A 265 4.87 -13.65 -6.92
C SER A 265 6.40 -13.69 -6.98
N PRO A 266 7.08 -14.64 -6.32
CA PRO A 266 8.54 -14.76 -6.35
C PRO A 266 9.08 -15.06 -7.76
N HIS A 267 8.32 -15.82 -8.54
CA HIS A 267 8.72 -16.20 -9.90
C HIS A 267 7.50 -16.24 -10.83
N TYR A 268 7.71 -15.96 -12.15
CA TYR A 268 6.61 -15.93 -13.13
C TYR A 268 5.88 -17.27 -13.32
N LYS A 269 6.53 -18.38 -13.01
CA LYS A 269 5.94 -19.73 -13.04
C LYS A 269 5.13 -20.06 -11.79
N ILE A 270 5.27 -19.28 -10.70
CA ILE A 270 4.62 -19.54 -9.41
C ILE A 270 3.42 -18.60 -9.28
N LYS A 271 2.22 -19.14 -9.17
CA LYS A 271 0.98 -18.35 -8.99
C LYS A 271 0.77 -17.89 -7.55
N GLN A 272 1.46 -18.51 -6.60
CA GLN A 272 1.32 -18.18 -5.19
C GLN A 272 1.85 -16.77 -4.94
N MET A 273 1.01 -15.94 -4.29
CA MET A 273 1.37 -14.59 -3.88
C MET A 273 1.96 -14.64 -2.47
N GLU A 274 3.12 -14.04 -2.29
CA GLU A 274 3.78 -13.91 -1.00
C GLU A 274 3.67 -12.49 -0.47
N GLN A 275 3.53 -12.34 0.86
CA GLN A 275 3.53 -11.05 1.52
C GLN A 275 4.96 -10.49 1.54
N ARG A 276 5.12 -9.23 1.12
CA ARG A 276 6.40 -8.53 1.23
C ARG A 276 6.52 -7.83 2.59
N PRO A 277 7.74 -7.72 3.12
CA PRO A 277 8.00 -6.90 4.31
C PRO A 277 7.50 -5.46 4.10
N SER A 278 7.04 -4.82 5.16
CA SER A 278 6.52 -3.45 5.08
C SER A 278 7.56 -2.41 4.61
N SER A 279 8.85 -2.72 4.76
CA SER A 279 9.97 -1.92 4.24
C SER A 279 10.05 -1.89 2.71
N GLU A 280 9.52 -2.91 2.04
CA GLU A 280 9.51 -3.02 0.56
C GLU A 280 8.24 -2.45 -0.07
N TRP A 281 7.26 -2.02 0.74
CA TRP A 281 6.03 -1.45 0.21
C TRP A 281 6.30 -0.09 -0.41
N ILE A 282 5.70 0.16 -1.55
CA ILE A 282 5.79 1.44 -2.24
C ILE A 282 4.72 2.36 -1.64
N ARG A 283 5.16 3.45 -1.00
CA ARG A 283 4.31 4.50 -0.42
C ARG A 283 4.52 5.79 -1.18
N VAL A 284 3.45 6.33 -1.72
CA VAL A 284 3.46 7.62 -2.43
C VAL A 284 2.42 8.52 -1.76
N PRO A 285 2.83 9.61 -1.11
CA PRO A 285 1.91 10.55 -0.49
C PRO A 285 1.20 11.41 -1.53
N ASP A 286 0.10 12.04 -1.13
CA ASP A 286 -0.64 13.07 -1.86
C ASP A 286 -1.06 12.67 -3.30
N THR A 287 -1.39 11.38 -3.49
CA THR A 287 -1.81 10.86 -4.79
C THR A 287 -3.29 11.08 -5.10
N HIS A 288 -4.11 11.32 -4.10
CA HIS A 288 -5.57 11.48 -4.22
C HIS A 288 -6.14 12.26 -3.03
N GLU A 289 -7.39 12.73 -3.16
CA GLU A 289 -8.07 13.48 -2.10
C GLU A 289 -8.21 12.64 -0.82
N PRO A 290 -7.69 13.12 0.34
CA PRO A 290 -7.80 12.40 1.61
C PRO A 290 -9.23 12.46 2.14
N LEU A 291 -9.74 11.34 2.66
CA LEU A 291 -11.01 11.29 3.39
C LEU A 291 -10.88 11.71 4.84
N ILE A 292 -9.72 11.50 5.43
CA ILE A 292 -9.42 11.69 6.85
C ILE A 292 -8.18 12.58 6.97
N ALA A 293 -8.21 13.52 7.89
CA ALA A 293 -7.04 14.35 8.20
C ALA A 293 -5.92 13.46 8.77
N LYS A 294 -4.67 13.73 8.40
CA LYS A 294 -3.50 12.98 8.85
C LYS A 294 -3.42 12.90 10.37
N GLN A 295 -3.75 14.00 11.06
CA GLN A 295 -3.78 14.08 12.53
C GLN A 295 -4.79 13.11 13.16
N ASP A 296 -6.02 13.05 12.62
CA ASP A 296 -7.06 12.13 13.11
C ASP A 296 -6.66 10.67 12.88
N PHE A 297 -6.03 10.39 11.74
CA PHE A 297 -5.49 9.06 11.46
C PHE A 297 -4.39 8.66 12.44
N GLU A 298 -3.41 9.52 12.69
CA GLU A 298 -2.31 9.28 13.64
C GLU A 298 -2.85 9.07 15.06
N LEU A 299 -3.85 9.86 15.45
CA LEU A 299 -4.52 9.72 16.72
C LEU A 299 -5.24 8.36 16.83
N VAL A 300 -5.94 7.92 15.78
CA VAL A 300 -6.56 6.59 15.73
C VAL A 300 -5.49 5.50 15.83
N GLN A 301 -4.33 5.63 15.16
CA GLN A 301 -3.22 4.67 15.32
C GLN A 301 -2.71 4.64 16.77
N ARG A 302 -2.62 5.80 17.41
CA ARG A 302 -2.25 5.91 18.82
C ARG A 302 -3.28 5.24 19.74
N ILE A 303 -4.57 5.54 19.57
CA ILE A 303 -5.68 4.90 20.31
C ILE A 303 -5.61 3.37 20.18
N ARG A 304 -5.23 2.87 19.02
CA ARG A 304 -5.08 1.44 18.74
C ARG A 304 -3.93 0.79 19.53
N ARG A 305 -2.82 1.51 19.73
CA ARG A 305 -1.66 1.02 20.50
C ARG A 305 -1.93 1.05 22.01
N LEU A 306 -2.87 1.88 22.45
CA LEU A 306 -3.29 1.89 23.83
C LEU A 306 -4.00 0.58 24.16
N ASP A 307 -3.66 -0.02 25.31
CA ASP A 307 -4.35 -1.22 25.78
C ASP A 307 -5.75 -0.84 26.27
N THR A 308 -6.73 -1.06 25.42
CA THR A 308 -8.14 -0.77 25.66
C THR A 308 -8.95 -2.04 25.85
N ARG A 309 -8.36 -3.09 26.43
CA ARG A 309 -9.09 -4.32 26.75
C ARG A 309 -10.30 -3.98 27.60
N THR A 310 -11.48 -4.22 27.03
CA THR A 310 -12.76 -4.04 27.72
C THR A 310 -13.13 -5.32 28.47
N SER A 311 -13.85 -5.17 29.57
CA SER A 311 -14.46 -6.34 30.22
C SER A 311 -15.48 -6.99 29.27
N PRO A 312 -15.56 -8.33 29.16
CA PRO A 312 -16.50 -9.04 28.27
C PRO A 312 -17.97 -8.65 28.45
N LYS A 313 -18.32 -8.02 29.58
CA LYS A 313 -19.69 -7.59 29.91
C LYS A 313 -19.94 -6.09 29.68
N ARG A 314 -18.93 -5.27 29.34
CA ARG A 314 -19.07 -3.82 29.16
C ARG A 314 -18.16 -3.36 28.03
N ASP A 315 -18.71 -2.99 26.90
CA ASP A 315 -18.00 -2.47 25.71
C ASP A 315 -17.50 -1.03 25.85
N THR A 316 -17.41 -0.51 27.08
CA THR A 316 -16.99 0.88 27.35
C THR A 316 -15.51 0.96 27.66
N VAL A 317 -14.80 1.80 26.92
CA VAL A 317 -13.42 2.20 27.23
C VAL A 317 -13.47 3.35 28.25
N TYR A 318 -12.86 3.18 29.42
CA TYR A 318 -12.86 4.21 30.45
C TYR A 318 -11.94 5.38 30.11
N LEU A 319 -12.20 6.54 30.74
CA LEU A 319 -11.58 7.82 30.47
C LEU A 319 -10.03 7.76 30.37
N PHE A 320 -9.38 7.12 31.33
CA PHE A 320 -7.91 7.03 31.41
C PHE A 320 -7.35 5.66 30.97
N SER A 321 -8.16 4.78 30.35
CA SER A 321 -7.69 3.47 29.91
C SER A 321 -6.52 3.60 28.93
N GLY A 322 -5.41 2.92 29.26
CA GLY A 322 -4.22 2.88 28.42
C GLY A 322 -3.29 4.10 28.51
N VAL A 323 -3.74 5.21 29.11
CA VAL A 323 -2.96 6.44 29.28
C VAL A 323 -2.31 6.50 30.68
N LEU A 324 -2.93 5.89 31.68
CA LEU A 324 -2.47 5.90 33.07
C LEU A 324 -1.44 4.79 33.32
N ILE A 325 -0.25 5.15 33.79
CA ILE A 325 0.91 4.28 33.96
C ILE A 325 1.41 4.36 35.39
N CYS A 326 1.80 3.24 35.96
CA CYS A 326 2.46 3.20 37.26
C CYS A 326 3.90 3.74 37.14
N GLY A 327 4.24 4.79 37.92
CA GLY A 327 5.58 5.40 37.92
C GLY A 327 6.69 4.48 38.44
N CYS A 328 6.32 3.44 39.23
CA CYS A 328 7.29 2.50 39.77
C CYS A 328 7.66 1.38 38.79
N CYS A 329 6.66 0.70 38.19
CA CYS A 329 6.91 -0.50 37.37
C CYS A 329 6.56 -0.31 35.89
N GLY A 330 6.12 0.87 35.45
CA GLY A 330 5.74 1.15 34.08
C GLY A 330 4.46 0.45 33.58
N SER A 331 3.82 -0.38 34.41
CA SER A 331 2.61 -1.10 34.03
C SER A 331 1.41 -0.17 33.93
N ARG A 332 0.53 -0.44 32.98
CA ARG A 332 -0.74 0.28 32.83
C ARG A 332 -1.66 0.02 34.03
N MET A 333 -2.24 1.07 34.58
CA MET A 333 -3.13 0.96 35.72
C MET A 333 -4.53 0.51 35.30
N THR A 334 -5.18 -0.27 36.13
CA THR A 334 -6.49 -0.88 35.88
C THR A 334 -7.56 -0.22 36.74
N ARG A 335 -8.72 0.06 36.15
CA ARG A 335 -9.88 0.60 36.87
C ARG A 335 -10.61 -0.51 37.64
N LYS A 336 -10.95 -0.25 38.89
CA LYS A 336 -11.77 -1.09 39.75
C LYS A 336 -12.98 -0.31 40.24
N THR A 337 -14.14 -0.95 40.23
CA THR A 337 -15.38 -0.41 40.81
C THR A 337 -15.64 -1.08 42.16
N ASN A 338 -15.78 -0.31 43.20
CA ASN A 338 -16.20 -0.75 44.51
C ASN A 338 -17.63 -0.27 44.78
N ARG A 339 -18.50 -1.15 45.25
CA ARG A 339 -19.89 -0.81 45.62
C ARG A 339 -19.99 -0.79 47.13
N VAL A 340 -20.36 0.36 47.67
CA VAL A 340 -20.57 0.54 49.13
C VAL A 340 -21.93 1.21 49.34
N LYS A 341 -22.82 0.56 50.06
CA LYS A 341 -24.17 1.07 50.39
C LYS A 341 -24.95 1.58 49.14
N GLY A 342 -24.90 0.82 48.05
CA GLY A 342 -25.61 1.16 46.79
C GLY A 342 -24.92 2.23 45.93
N LYS A 343 -23.85 2.87 46.39
CA LYS A 343 -23.05 3.84 45.62
C LYS A 343 -21.84 3.18 44.98
N GLU A 344 -21.54 3.52 43.74
CA GLU A 344 -20.35 3.04 43.03
C GLU A 344 -19.21 4.04 43.16
N TYR A 345 -18.03 3.53 43.54
CA TYR A 345 -16.79 4.28 43.64
C TYR A 345 -15.77 3.65 42.68
N HIS A 346 -15.08 4.47 41.91
CA HIS A 346 -14.16 4.03 40.89
C HIS A 346 -12.72 4.42 41.28
N TYR A 347 -11.81 3.46 41.15
CA TYR A 347 -10.41 3.63 41.53
C TYR A 347 -9.50 3.04 40.47
N TYR A 348 -8.35 3.67 40.25
CA TYR A 348 -7.24 3.12 39.48
C TYR A 348 -6.17 2.56 40.40
N TYR A 349 -5.65 1.38 40.05
CA TYR A 349 -4.58 0.71 40.83
C TYR A 349 -3.60 0.00 39.87
N CYS A 350 -2.35 -0.24 40.36
CA CYS A 350 -1.37 -1.01 39.64
C CYS A 350 -1.67 -2.53 39.76
N PRO A 351 -1.95 -3.24 38.64
CA PRO A 351 -2.25 -4.68 38.70
C PRO A 351 -1.04 -5.53 39.10
N THR A 352 0.18 -5.03 38.84
CA THR A 352 1.45 -5.72 39.17
C THR A 352 1.73 -5.75 40.66
N GLY A 353 1.21 -4.78 41.43
CA GLY A 353 1.41 -4.74 42.90
C GLY A 353 0.88 -5.97 43.63
N LYS A 354 -0.17 -6.62 43.12
CA LYS A 354 -0.73 -7.86 43.70
C LYS A 354 -0.02 -9.14 43.28
N LYS A 355 0.61 -9.15 42.11
CA LYS A 355 1.16 -10.38 41.46
C LYS A 355 2.69 -10.45 41.52
N HIS A 356 3.39 -9.33 41.45
CA HIS A 356 4.83 -9.27 41.21
C HIS A 356 5.56 -8.23 42.08
N GLY A 357 4.96 -7.78 43.21
CA GLY A 357 5.67 -6.98 44.22
C GLY A 357 6.01 -5.54 43.80
N CYS A 358 5.18 -4.87 42.99
CA CYS A 358 5.36 -3.45 42.76
C CYS A 358 5.23 -2.67 44.07
N ALA A 359 6.22 -1.83 44.38
CA ALA A 359 6.27 -1.03 45.61
C ALA A 359 5.25 0.13 45.64
N ASN A 360 4.46 0.35 44.58
CA ASN A 360 3.47 1.42 44.53
C ASN A 360 2.06 0.91 44.93
N PRO A 361 1.64 1.06 46.19
CA PRO A 361 0.34 0.60 46.68
C PRO A 361 -0.81 1.57 46.36
N VAL A 362 -0.55 2.60 45.55
CA VAL A 362 -1.46 3.72 45.38
C VAL A 362 -2.74 3.29 44.65
N MET A 363 -3.87 3.58 45.30
CA MET A 363 -5.20 3.58 44.67
C MET A 363 -5.66 5.03 44.50
N LEU A 364 -5.85 5.43 43.24
CA LEU A 364 -6.35 6.77 42.90
C LEU A 364 -7.85 6.72 42.67
N LYS A 365 -8.58 7.60 43.30
CA LYS A 365 -10.00 7.78 43.05
C LYS A 365 -10.19 8.48 41.70
N GLU A 366 -11.12 7.99 40.88
CA GLU A 366 -11.33 8.51 39.52
C GLU A 366 -11.77 9.97 39.50
N SER A 367 -12.64 10.40 40.48
CA SER A 367 -13.09 11.80 40.58
C SER A 367 -11.92 12.76 40.81
N ASP A 368 -11.02 12.40 41.72
CA ASP A 368 -9.90 13.26 42.09
C ASP A 368 -8.87 13.37 40.94
N LEU A 369 -8.71 12.25 40.21
CA LEU A 369 -7.88 12.23 39.01
C LEU A 369 -8.47 13.07 37.89
N ILE A 370 -9.79 13.03 37.66
CA ILE A 370 -10.49 13.87 36.65
C ILE A 370 -10.28 15.33 36.96
N GLU A 371 -10.47 15.76 38.22
CA GLU A 371 -10.30 17.14 38.64
C GLU A 371 -8.86 17.62 38.43
N CYS A 372 -7.88 16.88 38.92
CA CYS A 372 -6.46 17.19 38.74
C CYS A 372 -6.03 17.28 37.30
N VAL A 373 -6.45 16.32 36.45
CA VAL A 373 -6.11 16.31 35.03
C VAL A 373 -6.81 17.45 34.30
N LYS A 374 -8.06 17.78 34.65
CA LYS A 374 -8.81 18.90 34.06
C LYS A 374 -8.12 20.22 34.34
N ASP A 375 -7.69 20.46 35.60
CA ASP A 375 -7.00 21.69 35.99
C ASP A 375 -5.64 21.81 35.29
N SER A 376 -4.89 20.71 35.22
CA SER A 376 -3.61 20.67 34.52
C SER A 376 -3.76 20.93 33.02
N LEU A 377 -4.81 20.39 32.38
CA LEU A 377 -5.11 20.65 30.98
C LEU A 377 -5.52 22.09 30.72
N LYS A 378 -6.35 22.68 31.60
CA LYS A 378 -6.72 24.09 31.48
C LYS A 378 -5.49 24.99 31.55
N GLY A 379 -4.64 24.81 32.58
CA GLY A 379 -3.40 25.57 32.69
C GLY A 379 -2.48 25.40 31.49
N TYR A 380 -2.42 24.20 30.89
CA TYR A 380 -1.63 23.98 29.68
C TYR A 380 -2.23 24.67 28.45
N ILE A 381 -3.55 24.63 28.28
CA ILE A 381 -4.27 25.30 27.17
C ILE A 381 -4.09 26.83 27.30
N ASP A 382 -4.21 27.38 28.50
CA ASP A 382 -4.01 28.82 28.76
C ASP A 382 -2.58 29.24 28.40
N ASN A 383 -1.58 28.43 28.77
CA ASN A 383 -0.18 28.65 28.40
C ASN A 383 0.03 28.60 26.89
N VAL A 384 -0.59 27.64 26.18
CA VAL A 384 -0.51 27.53 24.70
C VAL A 384 -1.18 28.71 24.04
N SER A 385 -2.31 29.20 24.57
CA SER A 385 -3.01 30.36 24.05
C SER A 385 -2.20 31.64 24.24
N CYS A 386 -1.56 31.81 25.40
CA CYS A 386 -0.64 32.91 25.67
C CYS A 386 0.58 32.87 24.72
N LEU A 387 1.14 31.70 24.53
CA LEU A 387 2.25 31.45 23.60
C LEU A 387 1.86 31.80 22.16
N GLN A 388 0.65 31.48 21.72
CA GLN A 388 0.12 31.88 20.43
C GLN A 388 0.08 33.39 20.28
N ALA A 389 -0.46 34.11 21.26
CA ALA A 389 -0.54 35.56 21.22
C ALA A 389 0.86 36.23 21.13
N ILE A 390 1.87 35.69 21.83
CA ILE A 390 3.26 36.13 21.72
C ILE A 390 3.83 35.85 20.33
N LEU A 391 3.60 34.66 19.79
CA LEU A 391 4.08 34.26 18.46
C LEU A 391 3.44 35.06 17.34
N ASP A 392 2.18 35.43 17.48
CA ASP A 392 1.46 36.33 16.54
C ASP A 392 1.97 37.78 16.63
N GLY A 393 2.39 38.20 17.81
CA GLY A 393 2.98 39.56 18.05
C GLY A 393 4.45 39.67 17.59
N ILE A 394 5.19 38.59 17.52
CA ILE A 394 6.53 38.55 16.93
C ILE A 394 6.35 38.54 15.42
N ASP A 395 6.85 39.57 14.72
CA ASP A 395 6.82 39.60 13.24
C ASP A 395 7.68 38.49 12.61
N GLN A 396 7.17 37.27 12.75
CA GLN A 396 7.80 36.02 12.23
C GLN A 396 7.85 36.01 10.71
N SER A 397 7.00 36.79 10.05
CA SER A 397 7.02 36.90 8.59
C SER A 397 8.35 37.48 8.11
N SER A 398 8.99 38.38 8.86
CA SER A 398 10.26 39.01 8.48
C SER A 398 11.46 38.05 8.62
N ILE A 399 11.51 37.19 9.64
CA ILE A 399 12.65 36.28 9.86
C ILE A 399 12.54 35.05 8.95
N ASN A 400 11.38 34.41 8.88
CA ASN A 400 11.17 33.27 8.00
C ASN A 400 11.17 33.69 6.52
N GLN A 401 10.69 34.89 6.19
CA GLN A 401 10.76 35.46 4.86
C GLN A 401 12.22 35.79 4.48
N ALA A 402 13.02 36.30 5.40
CA ALA A 402 14.44 36.54 5.17
C ALA A 402 15.21 35.24 4.95
N LEU A 403 14.98 34.24 5.78
CA LEU A 403 15.60 32.89 5.62
C LEU A 403 15.14 32.20 4.32
N ALA A 404 13.87 32.28 4.00
CA ALA A 404 13.34 31.71 2.76
C ALA A 404 13.92 32.42 1.52
N ASN A 405 14.05 33.74 1.57
CA ASN A 405 14.68 34.54 0.52
C ASN A 405 16.19 34.24 0.41
N GLU A 406 16.89 34.04 1.53
CA GLU A 406 18.29 33.64 1.56
C GLU A 406 18.48 32.26 0.90
N TYR A 407 17.68 31.25 1.31
CA TYR A 407 17.76 29.93 0.67
C TYR A 407 17.36 29.98 -0.81
N ALA A 408 16.35 30.78 -1.19
CA ALA A 408 15.97 30.95 -2.59
C ALA A 408 17.10 31.60 -3.41
N SER A 409 17.79 32.60 -2.86
CA SER A 409 18.94 33.23 -3.53
C SER A 409 20.11 32.27 -3.72
N HIS A 410 20.40 31.44 -2.72
CA HIS A 410 21.44 30.40 -2.82
C HIS A 410 21.07 29.30 -3.81
N ILE A 411 19.80 28.92 -3.90
CA ILE A 411 19.31 27.96 -4.90
C ILE A 411 19.53 28.55 -6.30
N ALA A 412 19.12 29.78 -6.54
CA ALA A 412 19.26 30.45 -7.83
C ALA A 412 20.74 30.57 -8.26
N ALA A 413 21.63 30.92 -7.32
CA ALA A 413 23.09 30.97 -7.59
C ALA A 413 23.66 29.60 -7.98
N ASN A 414 23.25 28.52 -7.30
CA ASN A 414 23.68 27.16 -7.65
C ASN A 414 23.07 26.68 -8.97
N GLU A 415 21.82 27.04 -9.27
CA GLU A 415 21.18 26.74 -10.58
C GLU A 415 21.95 27.41 -11.72
N GLN A 416 22.37 28.66 -11.54
CA GLN A 416 23.22 29.37 -12.49
C GLN A 416 24.59 28.68 -12.66
N GLN A 417 25.20 28.17 -11.59
CA GLN A 417 26.45 27.40 -11.69
C GLN A 417 26.27 26.10 -12.48
N VAL A 418 25.15 25.40 -12.32
CA VAL A 418 24.85 24.20 -13.10
C VAL A 418 24.72 24.54 -14.58
N GLU A 419 24.02 25.63 -14.92
CA GLU A 419 23.81 26.07 -16.29
C GLU A 419 25.16 26.44 -16.94
N GLN A 420 25.99 27.25 -16.27
CA GLN A 420 27.32 27.61 -16.74
C GLN A 420 28.23 26.37 -16.96
N ALA A 421 28.20 25.41 -16.02
CA ALA A 421 28.99 24.19 -16.16
C ALA A 421 28.53 23.35 -17.36
N LEU A 422 27.23 23.30 -17.67
CA LEU A 422 26.70 22.62 -18.84
C LEU A 422 27.06 23.33 -20.14
N GLU A 423 27.00 24.65 -20.17
CA GLU A 423 27.40 25.46 -21.30
C GLU A 423 28.91 25.29 -21.62
N PHE A 424 29.77 25.36 -20.60
CA PHE A 424 31.19 25.08 -20.76
C PHE A 424 31.45 23.66 -21.29
N LYS A 425 30.72 22.66 -20.82
CA LYS A 425 30.82 21.28 -21.36
C LYS A 425 30.45 21.20 -22.85
N ALA A 426 29.45 21.94 -23.29
CA ALA A 426 29.07 22.00 -24.72
C ALA A 426 30.21 22.63 -25.55
N ARG A 427 30.74 23.76 -25.10
CA ARG A 427 31.86 24.44 -25.78
C ARG A 427 33.15 23.60 -25.81
N LEU A 428 33.44 22.79 -24.77
CA LEU A 428 34.55 21.86 -24.78
C LEU A 428 34.46 20.83 -25.91
N TYR A 429 33.25 20.36 -26.21
CA TYR A 429 33.04 19.42 -27.29
C TYR A 429 33.34 20.07 -28.66
N GLU A 430 32.92 21.31 -28.86
CA GLU A 430 33.23 22.09 -30.07
C GLU A 430 34.73 22.31 -30.24
N ASN A 431 35.42 22.68 -29.15
CA ASN A 431 36.89 22.90 -29.14
C ASN A 431 37.68 21.60 -29.42
N LEU A 432 37.16 20.44 -29.01
CA LEU A 432 37.78 19.16 -29.35
C LEU A 432 37.66 18.86 -30.86
N ILE A 433 36.49 19.15 -31.46
CA ILE A 433 36.23 18.92 -32.90
C ILE A 433 37.11 19.86 -33.74
N THR A 434 37.27 21.11 -33.31
CA THR A 434 38.12 22.10 -34.00
C THR A 434 39.61 21.89 -33.79
N GLY A 435 40.01 20.93 -32.94
CA GLY A 435 41.39 20.65 -32.66
C GLY A 435 42.10 21.67 -31.75
N THR A 436 41.33 22.54 -31.09
CA THR A 436 41.85 23.59 -30.20
C THR A 436 42.35 23.01 -28.86
N ILE A 437 41.81 21.87 -28.44
CA ILE A 437 42.20 21.14 -27.23
C ILE A 437 42.49 19.66 -27.55
N SER A 438 43.41 19.06 -26.79
CA SER A 438 43.73 17.64 -26.87
C SER A 438 42.66 16.77 -26.25
N LYS A 439 42.67 15.47 -26.56
CA LYS A 439 41.71 14.49 -25.99
C LYS A 439 41.90 14.33 -24.47
N GLU A 440 43.12 14.47 -23.98
CA GLU A 440 43.45 14.40 -22.55
C GLU A 440 42.90 15.62 -21.81
N GLU A 441 43.17 16.82 -22.31
CA GLU A 441 42.62 18.07 -21.76
C GLU A 441 41.09 18.07 -21.77
N TYR A 442 40.47 17.59 -22.85
CA TYR A 442 39.02 17.44 -22.91
C TYR A 442 38.47 16.54 -21.79
N THR A 443 39.14 15.41 -21.51
CA THR A 443 38.71 14.46 -20.48
C THR A 443 38.81 15.09 -19.09
N ASP A 444 39.89 15.80 -18.80
CA ASP A 444 40.12 16.46 -17.52
C ASP A 444 39.13 17.60 -17.27
N TYR A 445 38.94 18.48 -18.25
CA TYR A 445 37.98 19.58 -18.13
C TYR A 445 36.54 19.06 -18.03
N LYS A 446 36.19 18.05 -18.79
CA LYS A 446 34.87 17.39 -18.71
C LYS A 446 34.63 16.81 -17.32
N ALA A 447 35.60 16.12 -16.72
CA ALA A 447 35.49 15.59 -15.37
C ALA A 447 35.32 16.70 -14.33
N ARG A 448 36.11 17.79 -14.46
CA ARG A 448 36.02 18.96 -13.59
C ARG A 448 34.64 19.62 -13.62
N TYR A 449 34.12 19.95 -14.81
CA TYR A 449 32.81 20.59 -14.92
C TYR A 449 31.65 19.65 -14.56
N THR A 450 31.81 18.34 -14.77
CA THR A 450 30.84 17.36 -14.28
C THR A 450 30.75 17.38 -12.76
N ARG A 451 31.89 17.38 -12.05
CA ARG A 451 31.94 17.44 -10.60
C ARG A 451 31.38 18.76 -10.04
N ILE A 452 31.61 19.89 -10.71
CA ILE A 452 31.04 21.19 -10.32
C ILE A 452 29.51 21.13 -10.42
N ALA A 453 28.99 20.62 -11.53
CA ALA A 453 27.54 20.49 -11.73
C ALA A 453 26.88 19.53 -10.73
N GLU A 454 27.53 18.42 -10.40
CA GLU A 454 27.04 17.45 -9.41
C GLU A 454 27.03 18.03 -8.00
N ASN A 455 28.09 18.71 -7.59
CA ASN A 455 28.16 19.37 -6.29
C ASN A 455 27.10 20.48 -6.16
N ALA A 456 26.90 21.28 -7.20
CA ALA A 456 25.87 22.32 -7.20
C ALA A 456 24.46 21.73 -7.14
N LYS A 457 24.18 20.63 -7.85
CA LYS A 457 22.90 19.92 -7.79
C LYS A 457 22.63 19.34 -6.40
N GLU A 458 23.62 18.78 -5.74
CA GLU A 458 23.47 18.26 -4.37
C GLU A 458 23.22 19.42 -3.38
N SER A 459 23.90 20.55 -3.54
CA SER A 459 23.64 21.76 -2.75
C SER A 459 22.21 22.26 -2.95
N ILE A 460 21.69 22.28 -4.18
CA ILE A 460 20.31 22.64 -4.50
C ILE A 460 19.33 21.70 -3.78
N ARG A 461 19.58 20.39 -3.79
CA ARG A 461 18.74 19.40 -3.11
C ARG A 461 18.65 19.69 -1.61
N VAL A 462 19.77 19.87 -0.95
CA VAL A 462 19.83 20.17 0.49
C VAL A 462 19.17 21.50 0.83
N LEU A 463 19.36 22.52 0.01
CA LEU A 463 18.74 23.83 0.22
C LEU A 463 17.22 23.80 0.01
N LYS A 464 16.73 23.03 -0.98
CA LYS A 464 15.27 22.82 -1.20
C LYS A 464 14.64 22.08 -0.04
N GLU A 465 15.31 21.07 0.55
CA GLU A 465 14.86 20.39 1.76
C GLU A 465 14.77 21.38 2.94
N LYS A 466 15.79 22.21 3.17
CA LYS A 466 15.77 23.22 4.23
C LYS A 466 14.67 24.29 4.03
N LEU A 467 14.44 24.71 2.79
CA LEU A 467 13.36 25.64 2.46
C LEU A 467 11.99 25.02 2.72
N ALA A 468 11.79 23.77 2.35
CA ALA A 468 10.57 23.02 2.64
C ALA A 468 10.35 22.89 4.16
N ASP A 469 11.38 22.57 4.94
CA ASP A 469 11.32 22.50 6.41
C ASP A 469 10.90 23.84 7.03
N VAL A 470 11.41 24.97 6.52
CA VAL A 470 11.01 26.31 7.02
C VAL A 470 9.54 26.60 6.73
N LEU A 471 9.05 26.22 5.55
CA LEU A 471 7.66 26.43 5.15
C LEU A 471 6.69 25.46 5.86
N GLU A 472 7.09 24.20 6.04
CA GLU A 472 6.31 23.14 6.67
C GLU A 472 6.19 23.36 8.19
N ASN A 473 7.26 23.73 8.86
CA ASN A 473 7.27 24.08 10.30
C ASN A 473 6.30 25.23 10.65
N ARG A 474 6.04 26.15 9.73
CA ARG A 474 5.03 27.21 9.92
C ARG A 474 3.61 26.64 9.90
N SER A 475 3.31 25.71 9.00
CA SER A 475 1.98 25.08 8.90
C SER A 475 1.72 24.08 10.03
N GLU A 476 2.72 23.31 10.43
CA GLU A 476 2.62 22.38 11.56
C GLU A 476 2.46 23.10 12.90
N ARG A 477 3.18 24.22 13.11
CA ARG A 477 3.09 25.04 14.31
C ARG A 477 1.68 25.60 14.51
N ASN A 478 1.08 26.15 13.48
CA ASN A 478 -0.29 26.67 13.55
C ASN A 478 -1.31 25.55 13.78
N ARG A 479 -1.03 24.33 13.28
CA ARG A 479 -1.91 23.16 13.45
C ARG A 479 -1.96 22.66 14.88
N TRP A 480 -0.81 22.46 15.56
CA TRP A 480 -0.84 21.95 16.93
C TRP A 480 -1.41 22.96 17.93
N ILE A 481 -1.16 24.24 17.75
CA ILE A 481 -1.78 25.31 18.55
C ILE A 481 -3.31 25.27 18.38
N SER A 482 -3.81 25.26 17.14
CA SER A 482 -5.24 25.16 16.84
C SER A 482 -5.85 23.87 17.42
N HIS A 483 -5.08 22.80 17.50
CA HIS A 483 -5.50 21.54 18.08
C HIS A 483 -5.80 21.66 19.58
N PHE A 484 -5.03 22.45 20.33
CA PHE A 484 -5.28 22.70 21.75
C PHE A 484 -6.39 23.72 21.97
N THR A 485 -6.42 24.80 21.20
CA THR A 485 -7.40 25.90 21.36
C THR A 485 -8.83 25.43 21.09
N GLN A 486 -9.07 24.43 20.25
CA GLN A 486 -10.40 23.84 20.07
C GLN A 486 -11.01 23.23 21.36
N PHE A 487 -10.19 22.93 22.36
CA PHE A 487 -10.62 22.42 23.67
C PHE A 487 -10.69 23.50 24.76
N SER A 488 -10.46 24.77 24.43
CA SER A 488 -10.49 25.90 25.40
C SER A 488 -11.84 26.06 26.09
N THR A 489 -12.94 25.70 25.44
CA THR A 489 -14.32 25.79 25.97
C THR A 489 -14.80 24.52 26.65
N MET A 490 -13.89 23.56 26.96
CA MET A 490 -14.26 22.26 27.49
C MET A 490 -14.74 22.38 28.95
N GLU A 491 -16.03 22.13 29.18
CA GLU A 491 -16.63 22.09 30.53
C GLU A 491 -16.39 20.76 31.22
N THR A 492 -16.47 19.66 30.50
CA THR A 492 -16.31 18.29 31.00
C THR A 492 -15.17 17.57 30.28
N LEU A 493 -14.33 16.87 31.06
CA LEU A 493 -13.24 16.08 30.52
C LEU A 493 -13.79 14.80 29.87
N ASP A 494 -13.71 14.70 28.57
CA ASP A 494 -14.06 13.51 27.81
C ASP A 494 -12.83 12.68 27.40
N ARG A 495 -13.05 11.45 26.92
CA ARG A 495 -11.96 10.60 26.49
C ARG A 495 -11.25 11.13 25.24
N LYS A 496 -11.95 11.84 24.38
CA LYS A 496 -11.38 12.45 23.18
C LYS A 496 -10.32 13.46 23.60
N ALA A 497 -10.65 14.39 24.51
CA ALA A 497 -9.72 15.36 25.05
C ALA A 497 -8.49 14.69 25.73
N VAL A 498 -8.72 13.67 26.56
CA VAL A 498 -7.61 12.95 27.23
C VAL A 498 -6.66 12.33 26.20
N VAL A 499 -7.17 11.63 25.21
CA VAL A 499 -6.33 10.95 24.23
C VAL A 499 -5.69 11.94 23.25
N HIS A 500 -6.35 13.05 22.93
CA HIS A 500 -5.78 14.09 22.06
C HIS A 500 -4.63 14.85 22.72
N MET A 501 -4.79 15.22 24.00
CA MET A 501 -3.90 16.17 24.67
C MET A 501 -2.87 15.52 25.59
N ILE A 502 -3.11 14.27 26.04
CA ILE A 502 -2.24 13.62 27.01
C ILE A 502 -1.56 12.41 26.39
N GLN A 503 -0.24 12.38 26.41
CA GLN A 503 0.56 11.25 25.99
C GLN A 503 0.57 10.13 27.02
N SER A 504 0.85 10.49 28.29
CA SER A 504 0.83 9.56 29.42
C SER A 504 0.65 10.30 30.74
N ILE A 505 0.08 9.61 31.71
CA ILE A 505 -0.01 10.06 33.09
C ILE A 505 0.71 9.01 33.95
N LYS A 506 1.85 9.35 34.52
CA LYS A 506 2.59 8.49 35.46
C LYS A 506 2.18 8.79 36.88
N VAL A 507 1.84 7.76 37.64
CA VAL A 507 1.45 7.84 39.04
C VAL A 507 2.66 7.49 39.91
N ILE A 508 3.32 8.49 40.47
CA ILE A 508 4.50 8.34 41.32
C ILE A 508 4.06 8.09 42.75
N GLY A 509 3.10 8.86 43.25
CA GLY A 509 2.60 8.77 44.62
C GLY A 509 1.10 9.08 44.74
N LYS A 510 0.58 9.12 45.97
CA LYS A 510 -0.85 9.42 46.22
C LYS A 510 -1.25 10.83 45.78
N LYS A 511 -0.33 11.77 45.75
CA LYS A 511 -0.55 13.19 45.42
C LYS A 511 0.40 13.69 44.35
N GLU A 512 1.12 12.77 43.68
CA GLU A 512 2.17 13.11 42.74
C GLU A 512 1.91 12.39 41.42
N LEU A 513 1.62 13.19 40.42
CA LEU A 513 1.34 12.76 39.04
C LEU A 513 2.30 13.50 38.10
N GLU A 514 2.89 12.78 37.16
CA GLU A 514 3.62 13.36 36.03
C GLU A 514 2.77 13.23 34.78
N ILE A 515 2.30 14.35 34.22
CA ILE A 515 1.49 14.38 33.02
C ILE A 515 2.38 14.80 31.86
N THR A 516 2.51 13.93 30.86
CA THR A 516 3.18 14.22 29.61
C THR A 516 2.11 14.57 28.59
N PHE A 517 2.15 15.80 28.07
CA PHE A 517 1.22 16.25 27.03
C PHE A 517 1.67 15.82 25.64
N THR A 518 0.74 15.75 24.69
CA THR A 518 1.06 15.61 23.28
C THR A 518 1.68 16.91 22.77
N TYR A 519 2.54 16.82 21.76
CA TYR A 519 3.22 17.99 21.17
C TYR A 519 4.12 18.77 22.17
N GLN A 520 4.65 18.10 23.17
CA GLN A 520 5.53 18.73 24.15
C GLN A 520 6.84 19.21 23.50
N ASP A 521 7.35 18.48 22.49
CA ASP A 521 8.54 18.85 21.76
C ASP A 521 8.31 20.11 20.92
N GLU A 522 7.13 20.23 20.29
CA GLU A 522 6.71 21.40 19.52
C GLU A 522 6.53 22.63 20.41
N TYR A 523 5.98 22.44 21.61
CA TYR A 523 5.86 23.47 22.63
C TYR A 523 7.24 23.99 23.06
N GLN A 524 8.20 23.11 23.33
CA GLN A 524 9.57 23.48 23.68
C GLN A 524 10.29 24.23 22.53
N LYS A 525 10.12 23.77 21.29
CA LYS A 525 10.65 24.47 20.10
C LYS A 525 10.06 25.86 19.96
N ALA A 526 8.77 26.05 20.23
CA ALA A 526 8.11 27.34 20.18
C ALA A 526 8.68 28.31 21.25
N ILE A 527 8.93 27.84 22.47
CA ILE A 527 9.59 28.62 23.51
C ILE A 527 11.01 29.03 23.11
N GLN A 528 11.80 28.11 22.56
CA GLN A 528 13.15 28.40 22.10
C GLN A 528 13.16 29.47 20.99
N LEU A 529 12.18 29.46 20.09
CA LEU A 529 12.03 30.47 19.04
C LEU A 529 11.72 31.87 19.61
N ILE A 530 10.87 31.94 20.63
CA ILE A 530 10.58 33.21 21.33
C ILE A 530 11.85 33.75 21.98
N GLN A 531 12.60 32.92 22.69
CA GLN A 531 13.87 33.31 23.32
C GLN A 531 14.90 33.84 22.32
N LEU A 532 15.00 33.15 21.14
CA LEU A 532 15.87 33.60 20.05
C LEU A 532 15.43 34.96 19.46
N ALA A 533 14.12 35.17 19.29
CA ALA A 533 13.58 36.41 18.78
C ALA A 533 13.83 37.57 19.78
N GLU A 534 13.66 37.34 21.08
CA GLU A 534 13.97 38.36 22.12
C GLU A 534 15.45 38.72 22.14
N GLN A 535 16.36 37.74 22.04
CA GLN A 535 17.81 37.99 21.97
C GLN A 535 18.20 38.78 20.72
N THR A 536 17.55 38.50 19.59
CA THR A 536 17.82 39.19 18.31
C THR A 536 17.30 40.62 18.34
N SER A 537 16.17 40.87 19.01
CA SER A 537 15.63 42.23 19.20
C SER A 537 16.50 43.07 20.13
N GLN A 538 17.04 42.48 21.19
CA GLN A 538 17.97 43.18 22.10
C GLN A 538 19.30 43.55 21.42
N ARG A 539 19.79 42.76 20.48
CA ARG A 539 21.02 43.05 19.69
C ARG A 539 20.84 44.15 18.66
N LYS A 540 19.59 44.47 18.25
CA LYS A 540 19.30 45.55 17.30
C LYS A 540 19.11 46.93 17.96
N VAL A 541 18.93 46.96 19.28
CA VAL A 541 18.68 48.18 20.07
C VAL A 541 19.95 48.64 20.80
N GLY A 542 21.00 47.85 20.86
CA GLY A 542 22.33 48.23 21.36
C GLY A 542 23.31 48.45 20.22
#